data_3171c09d5e1d5cf24853f5ecbde4e607
#
_entry.id   3171c09d5e1d5cf24853f5ecbde4e607
#
_cell.length_a   1.000
_cell.length_b   1.000
_cell.length_c   1.000
_cell.angle_alpha   90.00
_cell.angle_beta   90.00
_cell.angle_gamma   90.00
#
_symmetry.space_group_name_H-M   'P 1'
#
loop_
_entity.id
_entity.type
_entity.pdbx_description
1 polymer ?
#
loop_
_entity_poly.entity_id
_entity_poly.type
_entity_poly.pdbx_seq_one_letter_code
_entity_poly.pdbx_strand_id
1 'polypeptide(L)'
;MKWLGRAVFWLITLVIIFIVATALVVQTSWGTKQISALISDNTRYKVSLSAISHSLSSPSLISLSDISISTVSGDFALEAANVELTLDWRSFSEPGWFARIIVQKGDIEISDAADSGTLPVSAGLLQLNQTTVRRTDGNRVIDAEGVTGGITPWQPQGSDLTGNGKYQFSANSLNYYGLPLKNILTQGEVSGKQFTFDNLTATLENGLLTATGRRSAEGQWQLDNLLLNDIRWQTPQSLTQLADSTEGLPDIQAKNITATNIKLEGHQWAVNYLEGTVKNLAFKQGRWQTDNGQADIAVADLTLSEQHFSDIISTLELRGDQIAVNRLTGRYDKSILRFTGDWNRATRTLNITSGVADNLLYSFPEQWFSALQESAPQGIDTIRLQDIKVSNALLIDTQPVFPFQLTNVNGYIKTIQILKSGQWGLWDGELSVSAGNATFNRVELHRPYLTLTAGADSAATTQFAASAGEGLLKMQFQTTLSGTAPFSFTLQATGADSQILSQWGWQPAPLTGSANYTLRLDGQLRAADIRSTLNGMLSGQDKQGNQINRAITQGQMSNTPVFAEPVPSAPPAQRVIPDNGEIK
;
A
#
# COMPACT_ATOMS: atom_id res chain seq x y z
N MET A 1 64.01 39.46 52.68
CA MET A 1 62.61 39.24 52.35
C MET A 1 61.96 40.29 51.43
N LYS A 2 62.21 41.59 51.62
CA LYS A 2 61.63 42.66 50.77
C LYS A 2 62.04 42.62 49.29
N TRP A 3 63.21 42.09 48.96
CA TRP A 3 63.73 42.02 47.60
C TRP A 3 63.09 40.86 46.82
N LEU A 4 62.86 39.72 47.50
CA LEU A 4 62.15 38.54 46.89
C LEU A 4 60.70 38.86 46.51
N GLY A 5 59.99 39.64 47.38
CA GLY A 5 58.61 40.05 47.07
C GLY A 5 58.51 41.01 45.88
N ARG A 6 59.54 41.91 45.71
CA ARG A 6 59.64 42.79 44.53
C ARG A 6 59.90 41.96 43.23
N ALA A 7 60.81 41.00 43.31
CA ALA A 7 61.08 40.11 42.13
C ALA A 7 59.87 39.30 41.71
N VAL A 8 59.14 38.73 42.66
CA VAL A 8 57.92 38.01 42.40
C VAL A 8 56.81 38.92 41.82
N PHE A 9 56.69 40.15 42.39
CA PHE A 9 55.76 41.16 41.86
C PHE A 9 56.06 41.53 40.40
N TRP A 10 57.34 41.81 40.08
CA TRP A 10 57.73 42.09 38.69
C TRP A 10 57.57 40.91 37.75
N LEU A 11 57.83 39.67 38.22
CA LEU A 11 57.61 38.45 37.44
C LEU A 11 56.12 38.29 37.12
N ILE A 12 55.22 38.41 38.11
CA ILE A 12 53.81 38.37 37.92
C ILE A 12 53.30 39.44 36.94
N THR A 13 53.83 40.70 37.14
CA THR A 13 53.47 41.79 36.24
C THR A 13 53.94 41.54 34.81
N LEU A 14 55.14 41.00 34.61
CA LEU A 14 55.67 40.64 33.29
C LEU A 14 54.87 39.54 32.65
N VAL A 15 54.45 38.50 33.40
CA VAL A 15 53.57 37.45 32.95
C VAL A 15 52.20 37.99 32.52
N ILE A 16 51.61 38.89 33.32
CA ILE A 16 50.34 39.55 32.98
C ILE A 16 50.48 40.38 31.70
N ILE A 17 51.58 41.20 31.58
CA ILE A 17 51.84 41.98 30.38
C ILE A 17 52.03 41.08 29.16
N PHE A 18 52.72 39.94 29.30
CA PHE A 18 52.90 38.98 28.23
C PHE A 18 51.57 38.34 27.78
N ILE A 19 50.71 37.95 28.73
CA ILE A 19 49.37 37.40 28.45
C ILE A 19 48.53 38.46 27.71
N VAL A 20 48.52 39.71 28.20
CA VAL A 20 47.77 40.81 27.57
C VAL A 20 48.31 41.13 26.19
N ALA A 21 49.61 41.17 26.01
CA ALA A 21 50.26 41.44 24.73
C ALA A 21 49.95 40.32 23.74
N THR A 22 50.03 39.07 24.18
CA THR A 22 49.67 37.89 23.34
C THR A 22 48.18 37.94 22.93
N ALA A 23 47.30 38.27 23.88
CA ALA A 23 45.88 38.44 23.61
C ALA A 23 45.58 39.55 22.58
N LEU A 24 46.31 40.67 22.67
CA LEU A 24 46.19 41.78 21.70
C LEU A 24 46.76 41.42 20.33
N VAL A 25 47.87 40.72 20.25
CA VAL A 25 48.44 40.23 18.97
C VAL A 25 47.53 39.25 18.26
N VAL A 26 46.95 38.35 18.99
CA VAL A 26 46.01 37.35 18.44
C VAL A 26 44.77 38.01 17.80
N GLN A 27 44.32 39.14 18.31
CA GLN A 27 43.20 39.92 17.78
C GLN A 27 43.54 40.72 16.51
N THR A 28 44.79 40.82 16.15
CA THR A 28 45.22 41.51 14.91
C THR A 28 44.99 40.57 13.69
N SER A 29 44.76 41.17 12.51
CA SER A 29 44.66 40.42 11.27
C SER A 29 45.90 39.57 10.95
N TRP A 30 47.06 39.99 11.42
CA TRP A 30 48.30 39.22 11.31
C TRP A 30 48.29 37.98 12.22
N GLY A 31 47.91 38.15 13.50
CA GLY A 31 47.82 37.07 14.47
C GLY A 31 46.78 36.03 14.07
N THR A 32 45.63 36.48 13.58
CA THR A 32 44.56 35.62 13.06
C THR A 32 45.06 34.74 11.91
N LYS A 33 45.79 35.31 10.93
CA LYS A 33 46.37 34.55 9.80
C LYS A 33 47.41 33.54 10.26
N GLN A 34 48.26 33.90 11.24
CA GLN A 34 49.28 32.99 11.76
C GLN A 34 48.66 31.79 12.49
N ILE A 35 47.59 32.02 13.26
CA ILE A 35 46.87 30.94 13.94
C ILE A 35 46.19 30.05 12.93
N SER A 36 45.52 30.59 11.91
CA SER A 36 44.89 29.82 10.83
C SER A 36 45.93 28.94 10.09
N ALA A 37 47.10 29.52 9.76
CA ALA A 37 48.19 28.78 9.12
C ALA A 37 48.75 27.69 10.05
N LEU A 38 48.99 28.00 11.31
CA LEU A 38 49.53 27.03 12.29
C LEU A 38 48.60 25.82 12.44
N ILE A 39 47.29 26.04 12.52
CA ILE A 39 46.31 24.95 12.61
C ILE A 39 46.28 24.16 11.29
N SER A 40 46.26 24.84 10.15
CA SER A 40 46.18 24.21 8.84
C SER A 40 47.43 23.39 8.49
N ASP A 41 48.62 23.84 8.91
CA ASP A 41 49.90 23.20 8.65
C ASP A 41 50.15 21.97 9.55
N ASN A 42 49.59 21.98 10.77
CA ASN A 42 49.82 20.93 11.77
C ASN A 42 48.67 19.96 11.95
N THR A 43 47.55 20.16 11.24
CA THR A 43 46.39 19.28 11.31
C THR A 43 45.91 18.92 9.91
N ARG A 44 45.00 17.97 9.83
CA ARG A 44 44.30 17.61 8.56
C ARG A 44 43.17 18.58 8.17
N TYR A 45 43.00 19.66 8.97
CA TYR A 45 41.96 20.66 8.73
C TYR A 45 42.55 21.89 8.08
N LYS A 46 41.90 22.43 7.07
CA LYS A 46 42.13 23.74 6.53
C LYS A 46 41.24 24.71 7.29
N VAL A 47 41.83 25.65 7.96
CA VAL A 47 41.12 26.67 8.78
C VAL A 47 41.36 28.06 8.24
N SER A 48 40.30 28.81 8.05
CA SER A 48 40.32 30.20 7.68
C SER A 48 39.34 30.97 8.56
N LEU A 49 39.72 32.12 9.05
CA LEU A 49 38.85 33.01 9.85
C LEU A 49 39.27 34.49 9.64
N SER A 50 38.27 35.38 9.72
CA SER A 50 38.50 36.82 9.48
C SER A 50 39.02 37.56 10.73
N ALA A 51 38.53 37.21 11.92
CA ALA A 51 38.91 37.83 13.17
C ALA A 51 38.77 36.88 14.37
N ILE A 52 39.68 37.09 15.33
CA ILE A 52 39.58 36.51 16.66
C ILE A 52 39.36 37.68 17.62
N SER A 53 38.33 37.65 18.44
CA SER A 53 38.04 38.67 19.43
C SER A 53 37.86 38.04 20.81
N HIS A 54 38.28 38.76 21.82
CA HIS A 54 38.05 38.40 23.21
C HIS A 54 37.89 39.67 24.03
N SER A 55 37.10 39.64 25.09
CA SER A 55 36.86 40.78 25.95
C SER A 55 37.56 40.60 27.29
N LEU A 56 38.21 41.67 27.77
CA LEU A 56 38.82 41.69 29.10
C LEU A 56 37.78 41.56 30.23
N SER A 57 36.54 41.92 29.99
CA SER A 57 35.41 41.70 30.91
C SER A 57 34.92 40.25 30.95
N SER A 58 35.24 39.46 29.94
CA SER A 58 34.87 38.05 29.82
C SER A 58 36.04 37.24 29.25
N PRO A 59 37.13 37.08 30.02
CA PRO A 59 38.39 36.52 29.52
C PRO A 59 38.32 35.06 29.13
N SER A 60 37.29 34.34 29.55
CA SER A 60 37.05 32.96 29.15
C SER A 60 36.29 32.81 27.82
N LEU A 61 35.80 33.90 27.22
CA LEU A 61 35.02 33.88 25.98
C LEU A 61 35.92 34.34 24.81
N ILE A 62 36.05 33.47 23.80
CA ILE A 62 36.73 33.76 22.55
C ILE A 62 35.67 33.69 21.44
N SER A 63 35.60 34.71 20.60
CA SER A 63 34.72 34.77 19.45
C SER A 63 35.53 34.73 18.16
N LEU A 64 35.17 33.84 17.24
CA LEU A 64 35.77 33.64 15.93
C LEU A 64 34.77 34.08 14.87
N SER A 65 35.14 35.06 14.03
CA SER A 65 34.25 35.59 13.00
C SER A 65 34.62 35.03 11.63
N ASP A 66 33.58 34.77 10.81
CA ASP A 66 33.65 34.23 9.44
C ASP A 66 34.61 33.04 9.34
N ILE A 67 34.34 32.03 10.15
CA ILE A 67 35.15 30.83 10.21
C ILE A 67 34.76 29.85 9.11
N SER A 68 35.77 29.30 8.44
CA SER A 68 35.63 28.16 7.54
C SER A 68 36.62 27.08 7.94
N ILE A 69 36.13 25.88 8.20
CA ILE A 69 36.92 24.69 8.53
C ILE A 69 36.54 23.61 7.55
N SER A 70 37.50 23.00 6.87
CA SER A 70 37.27 21.84 6.01
C SER A 70 38.36 20.80 6.18
N THR A 71 38.06 19.54 5.99
CA THR A 71 39.04 18.46 5.87
C THR A 71 39.68 18.50 4.49
N VAL A 72 40.93 18.04 4.40
CA VAL A 72 41.63 17.93 3.10
C VAL A 72 40.93 16.92 2.19
N SER A 73 40.29 15.88 2.75
CA SER A 73 39.49 14.88 2.06
C SER A 73 38.12 15.37 1.56
N GLY A 74 37.64 16.52 2.07
CA GLY A 74 36.33 17.08 1.72
C GLY A 74 35.13 16.35 2.34
N ASP A 75 35.36 15.51 3.33
CA ASP A 75 34.32 14.73 4.04
C ASP A 75 33.62 15.52 5.16
N PHE A 76 34.20 16.65 5.57
CA PHE A 76 33.61 17.58 6.53
C PHE A 76 33.93 19.02 6.13
N ALA A 77 32.91 19.87 6.17
CA ALA A 77 33.05 21.31 6.07
C ALA A 77 32.13 22.00 7.09
N LEU A 78 32.62 23.07 7.67
CA LEU A 78 31.88 24.01 8.52
C LEU A 78 32.19 25.43 8.07
N GLU A 79 31.18 26.17 7.70
CA GLU A 79 31.25 27.61 7.52
C GLU A 79 30.33 28.28 8.55
N ALA A 80 30.75 29.30 9.24
CA ALA A 80 29.91 29.99 10.22
C ALA A 80 30.25 31.48 10.33
N ALA A 81 29.22 32.29 10.46
CA ALA A 81 29.39 33.73 10.66
C ALA A 81 30.08 34.02 11.97
N ASN A 82 29.79 33.26 13.02
CA ASN A 82 30.46 33.40 14.32
C ASN A 82 30.48 32.05 15.05
N VAL A 83 31.63 31.77 15.71
CA VAL A 83 31.77 30.65 16.65
C VAL A 83 32.29 31.19 17.98
N GLU A 84 31.54 30.96 19.04
CA GLU A 84 31.93 31.37 20.40
C GLU A 84 32.44 30.15 21.16
N LEU A 85 33.64 30.26 21.69
CA LEU A 85 34.32 29.27 22.50
C LEU A 85 34.41 29.78 23.94
N THR A 86 33.89 29.05 24.91
CA THR A 86 34.03 29.36 26.33
C THR A 86 35.02 28.38 26.95
N LEU A 87 36.05 28.94 27.61
CA LEU A 87 37.06 28.19 28.35
C LEU A 87 36.66 28.02 29.81
N ASP A 88 37.03 26.89 30.42
CA ASP A 88 36.97 26.64 31.85
C ASP A 88 38.30 26.09 32.36
N TRP A 89 38.33 25.65 33.61
CA TRP A 89 39.54 25.08 34.19
C TRP A 89 40.00 23.80 33.44
N ARG A 90 39.10 23.03 32.96
CA ARG A 90 39.38 21.80 32.22
C ARG A 90 40.04 22.08 30.88
N SER A 91 39.72 23.18 30.22
CA SER A 91 40.33 23.60 28.97
C SER A 91 41.86 23.81 29.06
N PHE A 92 42.39 24.07 30.25
CA PHE A 92 43.85 24.18 30.47
C PHE A 92 44.53 22.85 30.75
N SER A 93 43.80 21.85 31.21
CA SER A 93 44.32 20.50 31.52
C SER A 93 44.12 19.51 30.40
N GLU A 94 43.07 19.69 29.60
CA GLU A 94 42.68 18.80 28.49
C GLU A 94 42.70 19.61 27.18
N PRO A 95 43.73 19.49 26.35
CA PRO A 95 43.77 20.17 25.05
C PRO A 95 42.58 19.81 24.16
N GLY A 96 41.91 20.81 23.59
CA GLY A 96 40.72 20.62 22.74
C GLY A 96 39.38 20.55 23.50
N TRP A 97 39.41 20.66 24.85
CA TRP A 97 38.18 20.77 25.64
C TRP A 97 37.74 22.23 25.77
N PHE A 98 36.41 22.46 25.59
CA PHE A 98 35.76 23.74 25.83
C PHE A 98 34.57 23.55 26.78
N ALA A 99 34.32 24.52 27.68
CA ALA A 99 33.11 24.49 28.49
C ALA A 99 31.86 24.61 27.62
N ARG A 100 31.95 25.45 26.55
CA ARG A 100 30.87 25.66 25.59
C ARG A 100 31.41 26.02 24.21
N ILE A 101 30.75 25.49 23.18
CA ILE A 101 30.93 25.88 21.78
C ILE A 101 29.57 26.33 21.27
N ILE A 102 29.44 27.54 20.72
CA ILE A 102 28.22 28.03 20.08
C ILE A 102 28.54 28.35 18.63
N VAL A 103 27.83 27.73 17.70
CA VAL A 103 27.91 28.00 16.26
C VAL A 103 26.71 28.86 15.88
N GLN A 104 26.94 30.03 15.29
CA GLN A 104 25.89 30.95 14.88
C GLN A 104 25.87 31.08 13.36
N LYS A 105 24.70 30.86 12.75
CA LYS A 105 24.49 30.95 11.30
C LYS A 105 25.53 30.11 10.54
N GLY A 106 25.68 28.86 10.97
CA GLY A 106 26.61 27.92 10.38
C GLY A 106 26.01 27.17 9.19
N ASP A 107 26.87 26.65 8.33
CA ASP A 107 26.59 25.63 7.33
C ASP A 107 27.55 24.47 7.59
N ILE A 108 27.00 23.28 7.89
CA ILE A 108 27.76 22.08 8.23
C ILE A 108 27.48 21.04 7.16
N GLU A 109 28.49 20.64 6.42
CA GLU A 109 28.42 19.58 5.43
C GLU A 109 29.21 18.36 5.91
N ILE A 110 28.56 17.19 5.85
CA ILE A 110 29.12 15.90 6.26
C ILE A 110 28.93 14.90 5.12
N SER A 111 30.00 14.28 4.69
CA SER A 111 29.97 13.18 3.70
C SER A 111 30.40 11.87 4.36
N ASP A 112 29.74 10.77 4.04
CA ASP A 112 30.10 9.43 4.54
C ASP A 112 31.32 8.82 3.84
N ALA A 113 32.06 9.58 3.03
CA ALA A 113 33.31 9.12 2.44
C ALA A 113 34.32 8.82 3.56
N ALA A 114 34.53 7.55 3.79
CA ALA A 114 35.46 6.84 4.66
C ALA A 114 36.45 7.68 5.48
N ASP A 115 36.49 7.39 6.78
CA ASP A 115 37.61 7.72 7.69
C ASP A 115 37.82 9.20 8.05
N SER A 116 36.75 9.95 8.24
CA SER A 116 36.82 11.20 8.98
C SER A 116 37.21 10.87 10.41
N GLY A 117 38.50 10.94 10.72
CA GLY A 117 39.00 10.70 12.08
C GLY A 117 38.34 11.67 13.08
N THR A 118 38.53 11.40 14.34
CA THR A 118 37.97 12.16 15.47
C THR A 118 38.24 13.67 15.33
N LEU A 119 37.23 14.50 15.49
CA LEU A 119 37.41 15.93 15.69
C LEU A 119 38.25 16.13 16.96
N PRO A 120 39.32 16.94 16.92
CA PRO A 120 40.23 17.12 18.06
C PRO A 120 39.65 18.08 19.11
N VAL A 121 38.33 18.22 19.14
CA VAL A 121 37.61 19.15 20.03
C VAL A 121 36.42 18.43 20.69
N SER A 122 36.16 18.84 21.94
CA SER A 122 35.01 18.40 22.73
C SER A 122 34.50 19.54 23.60
N ALA A 123 33.25 19.45 24.04
CA ALA A 123 32.68 20.52 24.86
C ALA A 123 31.71 19.96 25.93
N GLY A 124 31.58 20.71 27.01
CA GLY A 124 30.51 20.52 27.97
C GLY A 124 29.13 20.78 27.36
N LEU A 125 29.05 21.73 26.40
CA LEU A 125 27.86 22.02 25.61
C LEU A 125 28.28 22.45 24.19
N LEU A 126 27.77 21.77 23.17
CA LEU A 126 27.71 22.27 21.80
C LEU A 126 26.33 22.87 21.56
N GLN A 127 26.25 24.09 21.09
CA GLN A 127 25.00 24.75 20.74
C GLN A 127 25.07 25.25 19.28
N LEU A 128 24.02 24.97 18.53
CA LEU A 128 23.80 25.47 17.17
C LEU A 128 22.71 26.54 17.21
N ASN A 129 22.88 27.61 16.49
CA ASN A 129 21.89 28.69 16.35
C ASN A 129 21.71 29.01 14.87
N GLN A 130 20.51 28.73 14.33
CA GLN A 130 20.18 28.96 12.92
C GLN A 130 21.21 28.36 11.95
N THR A 131 21.59 27.12 12.19
CA THR A 131 22.61 26.39 11.43
C THR A 131 21.94 25.48 10.42
N THR A 132 22.48 25.40 9.20
CA THR A 132 22.13 24.38 8.21
C THR A 132 23.03 23.17 8.43
N VAL A 133 22.46 21.98 8.41
CA VAL A 133 23.21 20.72 8.54
C VAL A 133 22.84 19.82 7.38
N ARG A 134 23.80 19.53 6.53
CA ARG A 134 23.66 18.67 5.36
C ARG A 134 24.52 17.42 5.50
N ARG A 135 23.91 16.25 5.33
CA ARG A 135 24.61 14.97 5.31
C ARG A 135 24.30 14.24 4.03
N THR A 136 25.34 13.79 3.34
CA THR A 136 25.22 12.99 2.11
C THR A 136 25.75 11.58 2.35
N ASP A 137 24.91 10.58 2.10
CA ASP A 137 25.20 9.15 2.19
C ASP A 137 24.92 8.51 0.81
N GLY A 138 25.94 8.41 -0.02
CA GLY A 138 25.79 8.00 -1.41
C GLY A 138 24.82 8.94 -2.17
N ASN A 139 23.72 8.40 -2.67
CA ASN A 139 22.67 9.20 -3.36
C ASN A 139 21.60 9.75 -2.40
N ARG A 140 21.72 9.51 -1.10
CA ARG A 140 20.74 9.91 -0.10
C ARG A 140 21.22 11.17 0.62
N VAL A 141 20.35 12.15 0.74
CA VAL A 141 20.65 13.44 1.38
C VAL A 141 19.71 13.64 2.56
N ILE A 142 20.29 14.03 3.69
CA ILE A 142 19.59 14.61 4.84
C ILE A 142 19.97 16.08 4.86
N ASP A 143 19.00 16.97 4.78
CA ASP A 143 19.20 18.42 4.77
C ASP A 143 18.28 19.08 5.80
N ALA A 144 18.88 19.69 6.84
CA ALA A 144 18.17 20.35 7.92
C ALA A 144 18.53 21.83 7.95
N GLU A 145 17.53 22.69 7.85
CA GLU A 145 17.71 24.15 7.85
C GLU A 145 17.21 24.79 9.14
N GLY A 146 17.91 25.85 9.56
CA GLY A 146 17.53 26.62 10.73
C GLY A 146 17.65 25.85 12.04
N VAL A 147 18.58 24.89 12.10
CA VAL A 147 18.81 24.06 13.28
C VAL A 147 19.23 24.94 14.46
N THR A 148 18.49 24.81 15.55
CA THR A 148 18.75 25.52 16.81
C THR A 148 18.60 24.53 17.96
N GLY A 149 19.58 24.54 18.88
CA GLY A 149 19.57 23.61 20.01
C GLY A 149 20.95 23.22 20.44
N GLY A 150 21.09 22.12 21.17
CA GLY A 150 22.39 21.69 21.65
C GLY A 150 22.45 20.27 22.14
N ILE A 151 23.69 19.85 22.41
CA ILE A 151 24.04 18.54 22.98
C ILE A 151 24.97 18.72 24.18
N THR A 152 24.73 17.99 25.25
CA THR A 152 25.49 18.09 26.50
C THR A 152 25.66 16.70 27.16
N PRO A 153 26.90 16.26 27.49
CA PRO A 153 28.17 16.79 26.94
C PRO A 153 28.32 16.42 25.45
N TRP A 154 29.14 17.19 24.72
CA TRP A 154 29.49 16.88 23.33
C TRP A 154 30.93 16.35 23.28
N GLN A 155 31.05 15.07 22.98
CA GLN A 155 32.32 14.36 22.94
C GLN A 155 32.36 13.45 21.73
N PRO A 156 32.72 13.97 20.55
CA PRO A 156 32.79 13.17 19.32
C PRO A 156 33.82 12.04 19.42
N GLN A 157 33.51 10.87 18.84
CA GLN A 157 34.38 9.69 18.89
C GLN A 157 34.51 9.08 17.49
N GLY A 158 35.75 8.92 17.03
CA GLY A 158 36.01 8.36 15.69
C GLY A 158 35.36 9.20 14.59
N SER A 159 34.63 8.57 13.70
CA SER A 159 33.84 9.23 12.65
C SER A 159 32.48 9.77 13.14
N ASP A 160 32.15 9.56 14.43
CA ASP A 160 30.91 9.99 15.01
C ASP A 160 31.03 11.43 15.56
N LEU A 161 30.46 12.37 14.83
CA LEU A 161 30.45 13.78 15.18
C LEU A 161 29.45 14.13 16.28
N THR A 162 28.51 13.25 16.60
CA THR A 162 27.48 13.50 17.62
C THR A 162 27.96 13.16 19.02
N GLY A 163 28.80 12.15 19.17
CA GLY A 163 29.35 11.73 20.46
C GLY A 163 28.33 11.12 21.39
N ASN A 164 28.49 11.36 22.71
CA ASN A 164 27.57 10.86 23.73
C ASN A 164 27.01 12.08 24.50
N GLY A 165 25.70 12.09 24.73
CA GLY A 165 25.07 13.15 25.50
C GLY A 165 23.57 13.26 25.33
N LYS A 166 22.96 14.16 26.12
CA LYS A 166 21.57 14.56 25.94
C LYS A 166 21.49 15.67 24.93
N TYR A 167 20.48 15.61 24.05
CA TYR A 167 20.29 16.62 23.05
C TYR A 167 18.85 17.16 23.05
N GLN A 168 18.76 18.42 22.59
CA GLN A 168 17.49 19.05 22.25
C GLN A 168 17.74 19.96 21.04
N PHE A 169 17.03 19.67 19.94
CA PHE A 169 17.12 20.44 18.71
C PHE A 169 15.74 20.78 18.15
N SER A 170 15.68 21.93 17.50
CA SER A 170 14.60 22.32 16.61
C SER A 170 15.17 22.63 15.24
N ALA A 171 14.38 22.44 14.17
CA ALA A 171 14.73 22.88 12.82
C ALA A 171 13.49 23.42 12.10
N ASN A 172 13.68 24.37 11.20
CA ASN A 172 12.59 24.92 10.40
C ASN A 172 12.12 23.91 9.34
N SER A 173 13.06 23.27 8.67
CA SER A 173 12.82 22.23 7.67
C SER A 173 13.83 21.10 7.80
N LEU A 174 13.40 19.90 7.40
CA LEU A 174 14.24 18.71 7.30
C LEU A 174 13.78 17.91 6.08
N ASN A 175 14.64 17.73 5.12
CA ASN A 175 14.46 16.74 4.08
C ASN A 175 15.16 15.45 4.52
N TYR A 176 14.37 14.43 4.88
CA TYR A 176 14.90 13.13 5.28
C TYR A 176 14.71 12.13 4.15
N TYR A 177 15.72 11.91 3.32
CA TYR A 177 15.69 11.00 2.16
C TYR A 177 14.50 11.23 1.21
N GLY A 178 14.18 12.50 0.95
CA GLY A 178 13.07 12.90 0.10
C GLY A 178 11.75 13.12 0.82
N LEU A 179 11.65 12.82 2.12
CA LEU A 179 10.49 13.14 2.95
C LEU A 179 10.63 14.56 3.52
N PRO A 180 9.82 15.54 3.08
CA PRO A 180 9.89 16.91 3.58
C PRO A 180 9.14 17.05 4.90
N LEU A 181 9.86 17.40 5.94
CA LEU A 181 9.32 17.70 7.27
C LEU A 181 9.57 19.19 7.60
N LYS A 182 8.67 19.80 8.37
CA LYS A 182 8.76 21.19 8.84
C LYS A 182 8.57 21.27 10.36
N ASN A 183 9.03 22.37 10.96
CA ASN A 183 8.84 22.66 12.39
C ASN A 183 9.25 21.49 13.29
N ILE A 184 10.42 20.95 13.04
CA ILE A 184 10.92 19.79 13.77
C ILE A 184 11.31 20.21 15.18
N LEU A 185 10.92 19.42 16.17
CA LEU A 185 11.40 19.49 17.54
C LEU A 185 11.75 18.08 17.99
N THR A 186 12.97 17.88 18.48
CA THR A 186 13.41 16.58 18.98
C THR A 186 14.28 16.73 20.21
N GLN A 187 14.13 15.79 21.14
CA GLN A 187 14.96 15.68 22.32
C GLN A 187 15.17 14.22 22.69
N GLY A 188 16.30 13.94 23.32
CA GLY A 188 16.66 12.58 23.75
C GLY A 188 18.12 12.44 24.10
N GLU A 189 18.65 11.25 23.91
CA GLU A 189 20.04 10.90 24.20
C GLU A 189 20.71 10.31 22.96
N VAL A 190 21.98 10.61 22.76
CA VAL A 190 22.84 9.98 21.77
C VAL A 190 23.95 9.23 22.49
N SER A 191 24.25 8.03 22.01
CA SER A 191 25.36 7.19 22.47
C SER A 191 26.02 6.54 21.27
N GLY A 192 27.12 7.13 20.83
CA GLY A 192 27.75 6.77 19.57
C GLY A 192 26.78 7.00 18.40
N LYS A 193 26.57 5.96 17.57
CA LYS A 193 25.66 6.00 16.44
C LYS A 193 24.18 5.72 16.78
N GLN A 194 23.89 5.44 18.05
CA GLN A 194 22.53 5.17 18.52
C GLN A 194 21.88 6.47 19.03
N PHE A 195 20.67 6.75 18.57
CA PHE A 195 19.83 7.87 18.99
C PHE A 195 18.58 7.34 19.69
N THR A 196 18.30 7.82 20.90
CA THR A 196 16.96 7.71 21.51
C THR A 196 16.28 9.06 21.37
N PHE A 197 15.00 9.07 21.10
CA PHE A 197 14.19 10.29 21.09
C PHE A 197 12.97 10.07 22.00
N ASP A 198 12.98 10.84 23.09
CA ASP A 198 11.88 10.88 24.04
C ASP A 198 10.70 11.64 23.47
N ASN A 199 11.00 12.56 22.55
CA ASN A 199 10.03 13.30 21.75
C ASN A 199 10.65 13.67 20.39
N LEU A 200 9.96 13.33 19.33
CA LEU A 200 10.18 13.84 17.97
C LEU A 200 8.84 14.33 17.45
N THR A 201 8.72 15.62 17.20
CA THR A 201 7.53 16.24 16.63
C THR A 201 7.91 16.94 15.33
N ALA A 202 7.09 16.80 14.30
CA ALA A 202 7.27 17.45 13.02
C ALA A 202 5.93 17.70 12.32
N THR A 203 5.91 18.67 11.42
CA THR A 203 4.80 18.88 10.50
C THR A 203 5.10 18.12 9.20
N LEU A 204 4.19 17.21 8.81
CA LEU A 204 4.23 16.46 7.56
C LEU A 204 2.95 16.78 6.79
N GLU A 205 3.08 17.34 5.57
CA GLU A 205 1.94 17.67 4.68
C GLU A 205 0.76 18.35 5.43
N ASN A 206 1.09 19.41 6.17
CA ASN A 206 0.18 20.19 7.03
C ASN A 206 -0.41 19.45 8.24
N GLY A 207 -0.09 18.19 8.45
CA GLY A 207 -0.47 17.42 9.62
C GLY A 207 0.67 17.33 10.64
N LEU A 208 0.38 16.75 11.78
CA LEU A 208 1.31 16.55 12.89
C LEU A 208 1.80 15.10 12.92
N LEU A 209 3.11 14.94 12.95
CA LEU A 209 3.79 13.68 13.25
C LEU A 209 4.43 13.79 14.63
N THR A 210 4.16 12.83 15.51
CA THR A 210 4.86 12.72 16.80
C THR A 210 5.35 11.28 16.98
N ALA A 211 6.61 11.13 17.39
CA ALA A 211 7.21 9.82 17.60
C ALA A 211 8.04 9.76 18.88
N THR A 212 8.08 8.58 19.48
CA THR A 212 9.01 8.20 20.55
C THR A 212 9.71 6.91 20.17
N GLY A 213 10.97 6.74 20.55
CA GLY A 213 11.69 5.52 20.20
C GLY A 213 13.19 5.71 20.11
N ARG A 214 13.82 4.92 19.23
CA ARG A 214 15.27 4.96 19.00
C ARG A 214 15.63 4.58 17.58
N ARG A 215 16.78 5.05 17.13
CA ARG A 215 17.47 4.60 15.93
C ARG A 215 18.71 3.85 16.35
N SER A 216 18.85 2.58 15.93
CA SER A 216 20.01 1.76 16.28
C SER A 216 21.28 2.24 15.52
N ALA A 217 22.45 1.74 15.94
CA ALA A 217 23.71 2.04 15.27
C ALA A 217 23.74 1.56 13.81
N GLU A 218 23.00 0.49 13.48
CA GLU A 218 22.83 -0.08 12.14
C GLU A 218 21.81 0.70 11.29
N GLY A 219 21.19 1.74 11.84
CA GLY A 219 20.23 2.59 11.11
C GLY A 219 18.77 2.14 11.15
N GLN A 220 18.43 1.12 11.95
CA GLN A 220 17.06 0.66 12.13
C GLN A 220 16.27 1.58 13.06
N TRP A 221 15.05 1.93 12.66
CA TRP A 221 14.13 2.70 13.48
C TRP A 221 13.26 1.77 14.34
N GLN A 222 13.30 1.98 15.65
CA GLN A 222 12.47 1.28 16.62
C GLN A 222 11.56 2.29 17.31
N LEU A 223 10.31 2.38 16.85
CA LEU A 223 9.33 3.33 17.33
C LEU A 223 8.49 2.66 18.44
N ASP A 224 8.45 3.27 19.61
CA ASP A 224 7.53 2.84 20.67
C ASP A 224 6.12 3.35 20.37
N ASN A 225 6.02 4.62 19.97
CA ASN A 225 4.78 5.22 19.52
C ASN A 225 5.03 6.12 18.29
N LEU A 226 4.13 6.05 17.35
CA LEU A 226 4.05 6.96 16.20
C LEU A 226 2.60 7.47 16.10
N LEU A 227 2.41 8.77 16.26
CA LEU A 227 1.12 9.45 16.08
C LEU A 227 1.16 10.26 14.81
N LEU A 228 0.18 10.04 13.95
CA LEU A 228 -0.04 10.76 12.70
C LEU A 228 -1.41 11.43 12.79
N ASN A 229 -1.47 12.74 12.70
CA ASN A 229 -2.71 13.49 12.84
C ASN A 229 -2.86 14.54 11.74
N ASP A 230 -4.06 14.61 11.14
CA ASP A 230 -4.45 15.60 10.11
C ASP A 230 -3.53 15.62 8.86
N ILE A 231 -2.87 14.50 8.54
CA ILE A 231 -2.00 14.42 7.36
C ILE A 231 -2.82 14.38 6.09
N ARG A 232 -2.43 15.21 5.11
CA ARG A 232 -3.04 15.28 3.78
C ARG A 232 -1.95 15.06 2.74
N TRP A 233 -1.86 13.84 2.25
CA TRP A 233 -0.81 13.47 1.31
C TRP A 233 -1.40 13.21 -0.07
N GLN A 234 -0.79 13.83 -1.07
CA GLN A 234 -1.16 13.68 -2.48
C GLN A 234 0.03 13.15 -3.27
N THR A 235 -0.23 12.21 -4.17
CA THR A 235 0.78 11.62 -5.04
C THR A 235 0.21 11.39 -6.44
N PRO A 236 1.00 11.57 -7.51
CA PRO A 236 0.57 11.20 -8.86
C PRO A 236 0.54 9.67 -9.10
N GLN A 237 0.98 8.87 -8.14
CA GLN A 237 1.13 7.43 -8.27
C GLN A 237 -0.21 6.70 -8.11
N SER A 238 -0.36 5.57 -8.83
CA SER A 238 -1.40 4.58 -8.57
C SER A 238 -1.08 3.78 -7.30
N LEU A 239 -2.05 3.06 -6.74
CA LEU A 239 -1.82 2.18 -5.58
C LEU A 239 -0.73 1.13 -5.83
N THR A 240 -0.65 0.58 -7.04
CA THR A 240 0.38 -0.39 -7.42
C THR A 240 1.77 0.24 -7.46
N GLN A 241 1.90 1.41 -8.09
CA GLN A 241 3.16 2.16 -8.11
C GLN A 241 3.61 2.57 -6.71
N LEU A 242 2.66 2.92 -5.84
CA LEU A 242 2.96 3.25 -4.45
C LEU A 242 3.49 2.04 -3.68
N ALA A 243 2.91 0.86 -3.88
CA ALA A 243 3.38 -0.39 -3.27
C ALA A 243 4.81 -0.74 -3.71
N ASP A 244 5.14 -0.49 -4.97
CA ASP A 244 6.49 -0.73 -5.53
C ASP A 244 7.52 0.31 -5.06
N SER A 245 7.09 1.54 -4.71
CA SER A 245 7.97 2.63 -4.27
C SER A 245 8.52 2.48 -2.85
N THR A 246 8.12 1.46 -2.12
CA THR A 246 8.55 1.22 -0.74
C THR A 246 9.98 0.67 -0.60
N GLU A 247 10.63 0.29 -1.68
CA GLU A 247 12.00 -0.30 -1.67
C GLU A 247 13.08 0.64 -1.10
N GLY A 248 12.85 1.93 -1.05
CA GLY A 248 13.79 2.93 -0.49
C GLY A 248 13.62 3.25 0.98
N LEU A 249 12.57 2.77 1.62
CA LEU A 249 12.29 3.08 3.02
C LEU A 249 13.27 2.38 3.97
N PRO A 250 13.66 3.04 5.08
CA PRO A 250 14.52 2.42 6.09
C PRO A 250 13.79 1.26 6.80
N ASP A 251 14.56 0.39 7.44
CA ASP A 251 14.02 -0.64 8.31
C ASP A 251 13.34 0.00 9.53
N ILE A 252 12.05 -0.30 9.73
CA ILE A 252 11.22 0.27 10.79
C ILE A 252 10.58 -0.86 11.59
N GLN A 253 10.65 -0.77 12.90
CA GLN A 253 9.84 -1.54 13.83
C GLN A 253 9.01 -0.59 14.68
N ALA A 254 7.69 -0.68 14.61
CA ALA A 254 6.79 0.17 15.37
C ALA A 254 5.91 -0.69 16.30
N LYS A 255 5.93 -0.39 17.61
CA LYS A 255 5.06 -1.07 18.58
C LYS A 255 3.63 -0.59 18.45
N ASN A 256 3.45 0.74 18.35
CA ASN A 256 2.14 1.36 18.22
C ASN A 256 2.21 2.48 17.17
N ILE A 257 1.29 2.43 16.23
CA ILE A 257 1.03 3.53 15.28
C ILE A 257 -0.44 3.92 15.48
N THR A 258 -0.68 5.21 15.64
CA THR A 258 -2.03 5.77 15.67
C THR A 258 -2.16 6.80 14.56
N ALA A 259 -3.16 6.65 13.73
CA ALA A 259 -3.51 7.58 12.67
C ALA A 259 -4.89 8.17 12.92
N THR A 260 -5.02 9.48 12.79
CA THR A 260 -6.28 10.21 13.00
C THR A 260 -6.47 11.24 11.90
N ASN A 261 -7.62 11.25 11.27
CA ASN A 261 -8.00 12.21 10.23
C ASN A 261 -7.00 12.28 9.06
N ILE A 262 -6.57 11.13 8.57
CA ILE A 262 -5.63 11.03 7.44
C ILE A 262 -6.40 11.08 6.12
N LYS A 263 -5.89 11.88 5.18
CA LYS A 263 -6.37 11.94 3.80
C LYS A 263 -5.24 11.61 2.85
N LEU A 264 -5.47 10.61 2.01
CA LEU A 264 -4.52 10.16 1.01
C LEU A 264 -5.19 10.21 -0.36
N GLU A 265 -4.52 10.74 -1.35
CA GLU A 265 -5.05 10.87 -2.70
C GLU A 265 -3.97 10.53 -3.73
N GLY A 266 -4.34 9.74 -4.73
CA GLY A 266 -3.45 9.34 -5.80
C GLY A 266 -4.18 9.21 -7.14
N HIS A 267 -3.47 8.66 -8.14
CA HIS A 267 -4.06 8.44 -9.45
C HIS A 267 -5.16 7.38 -9.38
N GLN A 268 -6.40 7.79 -9.59
CA GLN A 268 -7.60 6.95 -9.56
C GLN A 268 -7.93 6.32 -8.19
N TRP A 269 -7.42 6.86 -7.09
CA TRP A 269 -7.80 6.43 -5.76
C TRP A 269 -7.75 7.57 -4.75
N ALA A 270 -8.63 7.51 -3.75
CA ALA A 270 -8.62 8.43 -2.62
C ALA A 270 -9.11 7.73 -1.35
N VAL A 271 -8.49 8.04 -0.23
CA VAL A 271 -8.87 7.62 1.12
C VAL A 271 -9.10 8.86 1.96
N ASN A 272 -10.33 9.06 2.42
CA ASN A 272 -10.69 10.22 3.24
C ASN A 272 -11.03 9.78 4.66
N TYR A 273 -10.54 10.57 5.63
CA TYR A 273 -10.81 10.37 7.05
C TYR A 273 -10.46 8.95 7.51
N LEU A 274 -9.21 8.53 7.20
CA LEU A 274 -8.67 7.30 7.75
C LEU A 274 -8.30 7.52 9.22
N GLU A 275 -8.84 6.67 10.06
CA GLU A 275 -8.50 6.52 11.47
C GLU A 275 -8.05 5.09 11.72
N GLY A 276 -7.07 4.90 12.58
CA GLY A 276 -6.66 3.54 12.88
C GLY A 276 -5.52 3.42 13.86
N THR A 277 -5.36 2.20 14.33
CA THR A 277 -4.21 1.79 15.16
C THR A 277 -3.56 0.57 14.54
N VAL A 278 -2.24 0.58 14.49
CA VAL A 278 -1.45 -0.57 14.06
C VAL A 278 -0.47 -0.91 15.19
N LYS A 279 -0.44 -2.18 15.59
CA LYS A 279 0.43 -2.69 16.62
C LYS A 279 1.44 -3.67 16.06
N ASN A 280 2.66 -3.61 16.57
CA ASN A 280 3.75 -4.53 16.24
C ASN A 280 4.03 -4.64 14.73
N LEU A 281 4.10 -3.50 14.04
CA LEU A 281 4.48 -3.45 12.63
C LEU A 281 6.02 -3.54 12.50
N ALA A 282 6.50 -4.47 11.72
CA ALA A 282 7.89 -4.54 11.27
C ALA A 282 7.95 -4.39 9.76
N PHE A 283 8.78 -3.46 9.29
CA PHE A 283 9.04 -3.18 7.88
C PHE A 283 10.54 -3.28 7.64
N LYS A 284 10.97 -4.18 6.74
CA LYS A 284 12.38 -4.44 6.44
C LYS A 284 12.56 -4.61 4.93
N GLN A 285 13.61 -3.99 4.40
CA GLN A 285 13.97 -4.08 2.98
C GLN A 285 12.79 -3.82 2.03
N GLY A 286 12.01 -2.77 2.31
CA GLY A 286 10.85 -2.45 1.50
C GLY A 286 9.63 -3.37 1.68
N ARG A 287 9.63 -4.27 2.66
CA ARG A 287 8.53 -5.24 2.87
C ARG A 287 8.12 -5.30 4.34
N TRP A 288 6.82 -5.44 4.59
CA TRP A 288 6.37 -5.76 5.94
C TRP A 288 6.74 -7.22 6.29
N GLN A 289 7.32 -7.39 7.48
CA GLN A 289 7.79 -8.67 8.03
C GLN A 289 7.37 -8.71 9.50
N THR A 290 6.12 -9.02 9.74
CA THR A 290 5.50 -8.96 11.07
C THR A 290 4.89 -10.30 11.41
N ASP A 291 5.20 -10.86 12.57
CA ASP A 291 4.68 -12.16 13.01
C ASP A 291 3.39 -12.04 13.85
N ASN A 292 3.21 -10.93 14.57
CA ASN A 292 2.09 -10.69 15.48
C ASN A 292 1.55 -9.26 15.36
N GLY A 293 1.40 -8.76 14.14
CA GLY A 293 0.85 -7.44 13.91
C GLY A 293 -0.67 -7.44 13.99
N GLN A 294 -1.24 -6.32 14.44
CA GLN A 294 -2.68 -6.08 14.45
C GLN A 294 -2.94 -4.69 13.90
N ALA A 295 -4.00 -4.55 13.10
CA ALA A 295 -4.46 -3.26 12.61
C ALA A 295 -5.98 -3.17 12.72
N ASP A 296 -6.45 -2.10 13.37
CA ASP A 296 -7.83 -1.68 13.39
C ASP A 296 -7.92 -0.38 12.60
N ILE A 297 -8.70 -0.38 11.52
CA ILE A 297 -8.75 0.71 10.55
C ILE A 297 -10.21 1.08 10.30
N ALA A 298 -10.51 2.36 10.33
CA ALA A 298 -11.77 2.94 9.90
C ALA A 298 -11.48 3.97 8.79
N VAL A 299 -12.28 3.94 7.72
CA VAL A 299 -12.21 4.89 6.61
C VAL A 299 -13.61 5.39 6.32
N ALA A 300 -13.83 6.70 6.38
CA ALA A 300 -15.15 7.25 6.08
C ALA A 300 -15.49 7.09 4.60
N ASP A 301 -14.54 7.42 3.71
CA ASP A 301 -14.73 7.33 2.26
C ASP A 301 -13.48 6.76 1.57
N LEU A 302 -13.68 5.78 0.72
CA LEU A 302 -12.69 5.18 -0.18
C LEU A 302 -13.21 5.26 -1.61
N THR A 303 -12.44 5.87 -2.49
CA THR A 303 -12.68 5.86 -3.93
C THR A 303 -11.62 5.02 -4.61
N LEU A 304 -12.03 4.07 -5.45
CA LEU A 304 -11.16 3.24 -6.28
C LEU A 304 -11.67 3.32 -7.72
N SER A 305 -10.94 4.00 -8.58
CA SER A 305 -11.41 4.36 -9.93
C SER A 305 -12.76 5.07 -9.86
N GLU A 306 -13.81 4.48 -10.40
CA GLU A 306 -15.18 5.01 -10.37
C GLU A 306 -16.04 4.45 -9.22
N GLN A 307 -15.48 3.54 -8.42
CA GLN A 307 -16.20 2.88 -7.33
C GLN A 307 -16.02 3.65 -6.03
N HIS A 308 -17.12 3.90 -5.35
CA HIS A 308 -17.14 4.63 -4.09
C HIS A 308 -17.65 3.74 -2.94
N PHE A 309 -16.85 3.66 -1.89
CA PHE A 309 -17.16 2.92 -0.67
C PHE A 309 -17.15 3.85 0.52
N SER A 310 -18.05 3.62 1.48
CA SER A 310 -18.13 4.42 2.70
C SER A 310 -18.21 3.55 3.97
N ASP A 311 -18.01 4.18 5.12
CA ASP A 311 -18.13 3.55 6.44
C ASP A 311 -17.34 2.23 6.58
N ILE A 312 -16.13 2.21 6.04
CA ILE A 312 -15.28 1.02 6.06
C ILE A 312 -14.68 0.85 7.44
N ILE A 313 -14.85 -0.33 8.02
CA ILE A 313 -14.21 -0.74 9.28
C ILE A 313 -13.55 -2.10 9.05
N SER A 314 -12.27 -2.19 9.37
CA SER A 314 -11.50 -3.42 9.20
C SER A 314 -10.67 -3.73 10.43
N THR A 315 -10.61 -5.02 10.79
CA THR A 315 -9.70 -5.57 11.79
C THR A 315 -8.83 -6.62 11.10
N LEU A 316 -7.53 -6.37 11.10
CA LEU A 316 -6.53 -7.17 10.39
C LEU A 316 -5.53 -7.77 11.37
N GLU A 317 -5.04 -8.96 11.06
CA GLU A 317 -3.86 -9.56 11.67
C GLU A 317 -2.78 -9.78 10.61
N LEU A 318 -1.55 -9.41 10.94
CA LEU A 318 -0.38 -9.54 10.09
C LEU A 318 0.49 -10.67 10.62
N ARG A 319 0.72 -11.71 9.82
CA ARG A 319 1.50 -12.90 10.20
C ARG A 319 2.44 -13.31 9.07
N GLY A 320 3.69 -12.91 9.16
CA GLY A 320 4.63 -13.17 8.09
C GLY A 320 4.14 -12.66 6.73
N ASP A 321 3.92 -13.52 5.77
CA ASP A 321 3.39 -13.17 4.45
C ASP A 321 1.85 -13.13 4.36
N GLN A 322 1.15 -13.37 5.46
CA GLN A 322 -0.31 -13.44 5.48
C GLN A 322 -0.92 -12.20 6.15
N ILE A 323 -1.95 -11.64 5.54
CA ILE A 323 -2.88 -10.70 6.15
C ILE A 323 -4.20 -11.42 6.35
N ALA A 324 -4.58 -11.68 7.61
CA ALA A 324 -5.90 -12.18 7.95
C ALA A 324 -6.85 -11.01 8.16
N VAL A 325 -7.99 -11.03 7.48
CA VAL A 325 -9.07 -10.06 7.58
C VAL A 325 -10.14 -10.66 8.49
N ASN A 326 -10.04 -10.39 9.80
CA ASN A 326 -10.99 -10.91 10.78
C ASN A 326 -12.36 -10.26 10.64
N ARG A 327 -12.38 -9.02 10.19
CA ARG A 327 -13.58 -8.27 9.87
C ARG A 327 -13.27 -7.18 8.86
N LEU A 328 -14.08 -7.12 7.81
CA LEU A 328 -14.19 -5.99 6.91
C LEU A 328 -15.67 -5.71 6.71
N THR A 329 -16.12 -4.52 7.11
CA THR A 329 -17.48 -4.02 6.85
C THR A 329 -17.38 -2.69 6.16
N GLY A 330 -18.30 -2.42 5.25
CA GLY A 330 -18.39 -1.14 4.57
C GLY A 330 -19.69 -1.04 3.79
N ARG A 331 -19.88 0.08 3.14
CA ARG A 331 -21.01 0.32 2.25
C ARG A 331 -20.52 0.58 0.84
N TYR A 332 -21.24 0.05 -0.11
CA TYR A 332 -21.15 0.40 -1.51
C TYR A 332 -22.51 0.99 -1.91
N ASP A 333 -22.59 2.30 -2.13
CA ASP A 333 -23.84 3.04 -2.24
C ASP A 333 -24.75 2.77 -1.01
N LYS A 334 -25.91 2.17 -1.18
CA LYS A 334 -26.85 1.81 -0.10
C LYS A 334 -26.64 0.38 0.42
N SER A 335 -25.75 -0.38 -0.18
CA SER A 335 -25.49 -1.77 0.12
C SER A 335 -24.58 -1.92 1.34
N ILE A 336 -24.81 -2.95 2.13
CA ILE A 336 -23.93 -3.33 3.23
C ILE A 336 -23.09 -4.50 2.79
N LEU A 337 -21.77 -4.35 2.88
CA LEU A 337 -20.80 -5.37 2.56
C LEU A 337 -20.09 -5.83 3.84
N ARG A 338 -19.95 -7.14 4.01
CA ARG A 338 -19.17 -7.73 5.11
C ARG A 338 -18.36 -8.90 4.59
N PHE A 339 -17.06 -8.91 4.92
CA PHE A 339 -16.17 -9.98 4.49
C PHE A 339 -15.22 -10.38 5.60
N THR A 340 -14.85 -11.65 5.60
CA THR A 340 -13.72 -12.21 6.35
C THR A 340 -12.91 -13.07 5.41
N GLY A 341 -11.61 -13.19 5.67
CA GLY A 341 -10.74 -13.97 4.80
C GLY A 341 -9.28 -13.74 5.09
N ASP A 342 -8.44 -14.08 4.13
CA ASP A 342 -7.01 -13.85 4.19
C ASP A 342 -6.40 -13.65 2.81
N TRP A 343 -5.35 -12.88 2.77
CA TRP A 343 -4.48 -12.76 1.61
C TRP A 343 -3.07 -13.20 1.99
N ASN A 344 -2.48 -14.08 1.18
CA ASN A 344 -1.12 -14.55 1.35
C ASN A 344 -0.25 -14.04 0.20
N ARG A 345 0.73 -13.20 0.52
CA ARG A 345 1.62 -12.57 -0.45
C ARG A 345 2.52 -13.58 -1.16
N ALA A 346 3.08 -14.57 -0.43
CA ALA A 346 4.01 -15.53 -0.99
C ALA A 346 3.35 -16.46 -2.01
N THR A 347 2.12 -16.90 -1.73
CA THR A 347 1.33 -17.76 -2.62
C THR A 347 0.41 -16.98 -3.56
N ARG A 348 0.33 -15.65 -3.40
CA ARG A 348 -0.55 -14.75 -4.16
C ARG A 348 -2.02 -15.21 -4.15
N THR A 349 -2.45 -15.74 -2.99
CA THR A 349 -3.78 -16.34 -2.81
C THR A 349 -4.64 -15.44 -1.94
N LEU A 350 -5.83 -15.10 -2.43
CA LEU A 350 -6.90 -14.44 -1.70
C LEU A 350 -8.01 -15.46 -1.39
N ASN A 351 -8.26 -15.71 -0.11
CA ASN A 351 -9.36 -16.52 0.37
C ASN A 351 -10.40 -15.61 1.03
N ILE A 352 -11.62 -15.60 0.53
CA ILE A 352 -12.76 -14.97 1.20
C ILE A 352 -13.54 -16.10 1.87
N THR A 353 -13.40 -16.23 3.19
CA THR A 353 -13.98 -17.34 3.98
C THR A 353 -15.45 -17.12 4.30
N SER A 354 -15.87 -15.87 4.41
CA SER A 354 -17.29 -15.51 4.54
C SER A 354 -17.54 -14.15 3.92
N GLY A 355 -18.67 -14.01 3.26
CA GLY A 355 -19.06 -12.73 2.66
C GLY A 355 -20.57 -12.54 2.68
N VAL A 356 -21.00 -11.32 2.94
CA VAL A 356 -22.40 -10.91 2.85
C VAL A 356 -22.48 -9.59 2.09
N ALA A 357 -23.34 -9.57 1.05
CA ALA A 357 -23.74 -8.35 0.37
C ALA A 357 -25.26 -8.23 0.45
N ASP A 358 -25.77 -7.19 1.11
CA ASP A 358 -27.19 -6.97 1.28
C ASP A 358 -27.61 -5.66 0.61
N ASN A 359 -28.75 -5.70 -0.10
CA ASN A 359 -29.30 -4.60 -0.89
C ASN A 359 -28.30 -4.04 -1.95
N LEU A 360 -27.54 -4.92 -2.60
CA LEU A 360 -26.53 -4.52 -3.57
C LEU A 360 -27.19 -3.96 -4.84
N LEU A 361 -26.94 -2.69 -5.13
CA LEU A 361 -27.21 -2.08 -6.43
C LEU A 361 -25.91 -2.05 -7.23
N TYR A 362 -25.84 -2.83 -8.30
CA TYR A 362 -24.64 -2.89 -9.12
C TYR A 362 -24.95 -2.75 -10.60
N SER A 363 -24.36 -1.75 -11.23
CA SER A 363 -24.37 -1.56 -12.68
C SER A 363 -23.04 -2.03 -13.24
N PHE A 364 -23.09 -3.00 -14.13
CA PHE A 364 -21.89 -3.53 -14.77
C PHE A 364 -21.26 -2.46 -15.67
N PRO A 365 -19.93 -2.23 -15.58
CA PRO A 365 -19.26 -1.32 -16.48
C PRO A 365 -19.29 -1.82 -17.93
N GLU A 366 -19.12 -0.90 -18.88
CA GLU A 366 -19.01 -1.29 -20.30
C GLU A 366 -17.85 -2.30 -20.47
N GLN A 367 -18.10 -3.34 -21.26
CA GLN A 367 -17.12 -4.39 -21.57
C GLN A 367 -16.63 -5.22 -20.34
N TRP A 368 -17.40 -5.28 -19.24
CA TRP A 368 -17.03 -6.06 -18.06
C TRP A 368 -16.67 -7.53 -18.39
N PHE A 369 -17.31 -8.10 -19.39
CA PHE A 369 -17.05 -9.49 -19.80
C PHE A 369 -15.69 -9.67 -20.47
N SER A 370 -15.24 -8.70 -21.27
CA SER A 370 -13.90 -8.72 -21.86
C SER A 370 -12.82 -8.49 -20.81
N ALA A 371 -13.09 -7.66 -19.80
CA ALA A 371 -12.17 -7.46 -18.67
C ALA A 371 -11.92 -8.75 -17.88
N LEU A 372 -12.91 -9.67 -17.78
CA LEU A 372 -12.72 -11.01 -17.20
C LEU A 372 -11.85 -11.94 -18.06
N GLN A 373 -11.64 -11.61 -19.33
CA GLN A 373 -10.75 -12.38 -20.21
C GLN A 373 -9.31 -11.86 -20.21
N GLU A 374 -9.10 -10.68 -19.65
CA GLU A 374 -7.80 -10.05 -19.50
C GLU A 374 -7.02 -10.59 -18.29
N SER A 375 -5.92 -9.97 -17.95
CA SER A 375 -5.03 -10.44 -16.92
C SER A 375 -5.65 -10.43 -15.51
N ALA A 376 -5.23 -11.37 -14.68
CA ALA A 376 -5.55 -11.39 -13.25
C ALA A 376 -5.09 -10.09 -12.54
N PRO A 377 -5.72 -9.70 -11.42
CA PRO A 377 -5.28 -8.58 -10.60
C PRO A 377 -3.82 -8.74 -10.19
N GLN A 378 -3.05 -7.65 -10.23
CA GLN A 378 -1.66 -7.68 -9.80
C GLN A 378 -1.55 -8.18 -8.35
N GLY A 379 -0.61 -9.11 -8.08
CA GLY A 379 -0.40 -9.65 -6.74
C GLY A 379 -1.38 -10.75 -6.30
N ILE A 380 -2.29 -11.19 -7.18
CA ILE A 380 -3.26 -12.27 -6.89
C ILE A 380 -3.29 -13.26 -8.06
N ASP A 381 -2.97 -14.52 -7.80
CA ASP A 381 -3.02 -15.60 -8.80
C ASP A 381 -4.17 -16.58 -8.52
N THR A 382 -4.67 -16.58 -7.30
CA THR A 382 -5.75 -17.47 -6.86
C THR A 382 -6.77 -16.72 -6.02
N ILE A 383 -8.08 -16.88 -6.36
CA ILE A 383 -9.19 -16.37 -5.55
C ILE A 383 -10.12 -17.52 -5.22
N ARG A 384 -10.34 -17.75 -3.92
CA ARG A 384 -11.29 -18.73 -3.39
C ARG A 384 -12.36 -18.00 -2.58
N LEU A 385 -13.62 -18.37 -2.85
CA LEU A 385 -14.79 -17.85 -2.16
C LEU A 385 -15.44 -18.98 -1.37
N GLN A 386 -15.79 -18.73 -0.10
CA GLN A 386 -16.51 -19.67 0.75
C GLN A 386 -17.62 -18.92 1.46
N ASP A 387 -18.76 -19.56 1.66
CA ASP A 387 -19.93 -19.01 2.40
C ASP A 387 -20.26 -17.55 2.06
N ILE A 388 -20.47 -17.29 0.74
CA ILE A 388 -20.84 -15.94 0.28
C ILE A 388 -22.36 -15.89 0.10
N LYS A 389 -23.00 -14.88 0.70
CA LYS A 389 -24.42 -14.61 0.60
C LYS A 389 -24.68 -13.25 -0.02
N VAL A 390 -25.55 -13.23 -0.99
CA VAL A 390 -26.08 -12.00 -1.58
C VAL A 390 -27.58 -11.98 -1.35
N SER A 391 -28.12 -10.86 -0.85
CA SER A 391 -29.56 -10.70 -0.57
C SER A 391 -30.08 -9.43 -1.21
N ASN A 392 -31.27 -9.51 -1.79
CA ASN A 392 -32.02 -8.34 -2.32
C ASN A 392 -31.22 -7.49 -3.32
N ALA A 393 -30.33 -8.09 -4.14
CA ALA A 393 -29.55 -7.33 -5.07
C ALA A 393 -30.34 -6.92 -6.31
N LEU A 394 -29.96 -5.79 -6.90
CA LEU A 394 -30.37 -5.32 -8.21
C LEU A 394 -29.11 -5.26 -9.08
N LEU A 395 -29.07 -6.10 -10.12
CA LEU A 395 -27.96 -6.20 -11.07
C LEU A 395 -28.40 -5.69 -12.43
N ILE A 396 -27.67 -4.76 -13.01
CA ILE A 396 -28.03 -4.09 -14.27
C ILE A 396 -26.86 -4.13 -15.23
N ASP A 397 -27.10 -4.56 -16.45
CA ASP A 397 -26.21 -4.39 -17.59
C ASP A 397 -26.96 -3.66 -18.70
N THR A 398 -26.46 -2.52 -19.10
CA THR A 398 -27.05 -1.66 -20.12
C THR A 398 -26.42 -1.80 -21.50
N GLN A 399 -25.55 -2.80 -21.71
CA GLN A 399 -24.88 -2.99 -22.99
C GLN A 399 -25.88 -3.23 -24.13
N PRO A 400 -25.71 -2.53 -25.29
CA PRO A 400 -26.70 -2.58 -26.38
C PRO A 400 -26.92 -3.99 -26.97
N VAL A 401 -25.89 -4.84 -26.92
CA VAL A 401 -25.91 -6.17 -27.58
C VAL A 401 -26.82 -7.15 -26.86
N PHE A 402 -26.73 -7.21 -25.55
CA PHE A 402 -27.53 -8.13 -24.73
C PHE A 402 -27.75 -7.56 -23.33
N PRO A 403 -28.54 -6.48 -23.19
CA PRO A 403 -28.81 -5.87 -21.89
C PRO A 403 -29.56 -6.84 -20.98
N PHE A 404 -29.27 -6.78 -19.68
CA PHE A 404 -30.02 -7.53 -18.69
C PHE A 404 -30.27 -6.73 -17.41
N GLN A 405 -31.34 -7.10 -16.73
CA GLN A 405 -31.66 -6.61 -15.39
C GLN A 405 -32.18 -7.75 -14.54
N LEU A 406 -31.66 -7.89 -13.33
CA LEU A 406 -32.08 -8.88 -12.35
C LEU A 406 -32.51 -8.16 -11.07
N THR A 407 -33.73 -8.37 -10.62
CA THR A 407 -34.29 -7.70 -9.44
C THR A 407 -34.54 -8.70 -8.31
N ASN A 408 -34.33 -8.24 -7.08
CA ASN A 408 -34.46 -9.07 -5.88
C ASN A 408 -33.64 -10.35 -5.99
N VAL A 409 -32.35 -10.18 -6.33
CA VAL A 409 -31.41 -11.28 -6.48
C VAL A 409 -30.97 -11.80 -5.12
N ASN A 410 -31.09 -13.10 -4.93
CA ASN A 410 -30.55 -13.81 -3.78
C ASN A 410 -29.59 -14.88 -4.28
N GLY A 411 -28.37 -14.87 -3.77
CA GLY A 411 -27.31 -15.76 -4.19
C GLY A 411 -26.60 -16.40 -3.01
N TYR A 412 -26.11 -17.60 -3.21
CA TYR A 412 -25.31 -18.32 -2.24
C TYR A 412 -24.17 -19.07 -2.94
N ILE A 413 -22.96 -18.85 -2.47
CA ILE A 413 -21.76 -19.59 -2.85
C ILE A 413 -21.31 -20.40 -1.64
N LYS A 414 -21.29 -21.71 -1.75
CA LYS A 414 -20.81 -22.60 -0.69
C LYS A 414 -19.29 -22.65 -0.67
N THR A 415 -18.69 -22.93 -1.80
CA THR A 415 -17.25 -22.92 -2.06
C THR A 415 -17.07 -22.79 -3.56
N ILE A 416 -16.20 -21.92 -4.04
CA ILE A 416 -15.84 -21.84 -5.45
C ILE A 416 -14.49 -21.13 -5.62
N GLN A 417 -13.70 -21.61 -6.54
CA GLN A 417 -12.50 -20.92 -6.97
C GLN A 417 -12.79 -20.22 -8.29
N ILE A 418 -12.63 -18.90 -8.32
CA ILE A 418 -12.94 -18.07 -9.49
C ILE A 418 -11.69 -17.59 -10.25
N LEU A 419 -10.52 -17.69 -9.63
CA LEU A 419 -9.22 -17.42 -10.23
C LEU A 419 -8.27 -18.55 -9.83
N LYS A 420 -7.58 -19.16 -10.79
CA LYS A 420 -6.60 -20.24 -10.57
C LYS A 420 -5.38 -20.03 -11.44
N SER A 421 -4.21 -19.88 -10.82
CA SER A 421 -2.95 -19.64 -11.54
C SER A 421 -3.04 -18.48 -12.55
N GLY A 422 -3.69 -17.38 -12.17
CA GLY A 422 -3.87 -16.22 -13.02
C GLY A 422 -4.94 -16.33 -14.11
N GLN A 423 -5.68 -17.44 -14.17
CA GLN A 423 -6.76 -17.64 -15.14
C GLN A 423 -8.13 -17.55 -14.47
N TRP A 424 -9.01 -16.73 -15.01
CA TRP A 424 -10.42 -16.68 -14.61
C TRP A 424 -11.16 -17.93 -15.04
N GLY A 425 -12.04 -18.42 -14.16
CA GLY A 425 -12.85 -19.62 -14.42
C GLY A 425 -13.67 -20.02 -13.19
N LEU A 426 -14.11 -21.26 -13.15
CA LEU A 426 -14.93 -21.80 -12.06
C LEU A 426 -14.44 -23.22 -11.72
N TRP A 427 -13.99 -23.43 -10.50
CA TRP A 427 -13.49 -24.72 -10.01
C TRP A 427 -14.01 -25.02 -8.61
N ASP A 428 -14.15 -26.29 -8.29
CA ASP A 428 -14.33 -26.84 -6.94
C ASP A 428 -15.46 -26.19 -6.12
N GLY A 429 -16.67 -26.06 -6.69
CA GLY A 429 -17.69 -25.40 -5.92
C GLY A 429 -19.12 -25.45 -6.40
N GLU A 430 -19.98 -24.86 -5.61
CA GLU A 430 -21.41 -24.74 -5.85
C GLU A 430 -21.87 -23.29 -5.69
N LEU A 431 -22.66 -22.85 -6.65
CA LEU A 431 -23.33 -21.55 -6.66
C LEU A 431 -24.81 -21.72 -6.92
N SER A 432 -25.65 -21.05 -6.16
CA SER A 432 -27.09 -20.93 -6.46
C SER A 432 -27.49 -19.45 -6.49
N VAL A 433 -28.30 -19.09 -7.46
CA VAL A 433 -28.84 -17.73 -7.63
C VAL A 433 -30.33 -17.82 -7.96
N SER A 434 -31.13 -17.00 -7.31
CA SER A 434 -32.53 -16.77 -7.63
C SER A 434 -32.80 -15.28 -7.76
N ALA A 435 -33.78 -14.90 -8.54
CA ALA A 435 -34.28 -13.53 -8.58
C ALA A 435 -35.80 -13.48 -8.58
N GLY A 436 -36.38 -12.37 -8.19
CA GLY A 436 -37.81 -12.14 -8.30
C GLY A 436 -38.22 -12.04 -9.77
N ASN A 437 -37.55 -11.15 -10.49
CA ASN A 437 -37.71 -10.98 -11.93
C ASN A 437 -36.36 -10.80 -12.61
N ALA A 438 -36.28 -11.17 -13.87
CA ALA A 438 -35.15 -10.90 -14.74
C ALA A 438 -35.66 -10.44 -16.11
N THR A 439 -34.91 -9.54 -16.73
CA THR A 439 -35.08 -9.18 -18.14
C THR A 439 -33.79 -9.50 -18.85
N PHE A 440 -33.79 -10.37 -19.84
CA PHE A 440 -32.65 -10.68 -20.70
C PHE A 440 -32.97 -10.28 -22.13
N ASN A 441 -32.29 -9.26 -22.64
CA ASN A 441 -32.51 -8.72 -23.99
C ASN A 441 -34.01 -8.61 -24.35
N ARG A 442 -34.77 -7.87 -23.51
CA ARG A 442 -36.21 -7.58 -23.64
C ARG A 442 -37.15 -8.76 -23.34
N VAL A 443 -36.65 -9.95 -22.99
CA VAL A 443 -37.47 -11.09 -22.55
C VAL A 443 -37.62 -11.02 -21.04
N GLU A 444 -38.85 -10.91 -20.59
CA GLU A 444 -39.17 -10.88 -19.15
C GLU A 444 -39.32 -12.33 -18.64
N LEU A 445 -38.60 -12.62 -17.56
CA LEU A 445 -38.58 -13.90 -16.87
C LEU A 445 -38.98 -13.71 -15.40
N HIS A 446 -39.88 -14.55 -14.92
CA HIS A 446 -40.31 -14.51 -13.52
C HIS A 446 -39.69 -15.66 -12.73
N ARG A 447 -39.25 -15.34 -11.52
CA ARG A 447 -38.65 -16.30 -10.59
C ARG A 447 -37.54 -17.16 -11.21
N PRO A 448 -36.56 -16.56 -11.91
CA PRO A 448 -35.44 -17.30 -12.42
C PRO A 448 -34.65 -17.93 -11.27
N TYR A 449 -34.22 -19.14 -11.47
CA TYR A 449 -33.36 -19.87 -10.54
C TYR A 449 -32.23 -20.54 -11.30
N LEU A 450 -31.02 -20.41 -10.82
CA LEU A 450 -29.81 -20.98 -11.41
C LEU A 450 -29.02 -21.72 -10.34
N THR A 451 -28.55 -22.91 -10.66
CA THR A 451 -27.53 -23.64 -9.90
C THR A 451 -26.36 -23.92 -10.81
N LEU A 452 -25.16 -23.82 -10.24
CA LEU A 452 -23.93 -24.16 -10.90
C LEU A 452 -23.10 -25.04 -9.97
N THR A 453 -22.57 -26.13 -10.52
CA THR A 453 -21.60 -27.01 -9.86
C THR A 453 -20.34 -27.05 -10.71
N ALA A 454 -19.19 -26.76 -10.11
CA ALA A 454 -17.89 -26.80 -10.76
C ALA A 454 -17.01 -27.87 -10.11
N GLY A 455 -16.37 -28.70 -10.92
CA GLY A 455 -15.45 -29.74 -10.49
C GLY A 455 -13.98 -29.29 -10.48
N ALA A 456 -13.10 -30.16 -9.99
CA ALA A 456 -11.67 -29.93 -9.90
C ALA A 456 -11.01 -29.77 -11.28
N ASP A 457 -11.57 -30.42 -12.31
CA ASP A 457 -11.05 -30.40 -13.69
C ASP A 457 -11.58 -29.22 -14.52
N SER A 458 -12.05 -28.14 -13.86
CA SER A 458 -12.69 -27.00 -14.52
C SER A 458 -13.98 -27.34 -15.33
N ALA A 459 -14.57 -28.50 -15.10
CA ALA A 459 -15.87 -28.82 -15.65
C ALA A 459 -16.97 -28.15 -14.82
N ALA A 460 -17.83 -27.39 -15.47
CA ALA A 460 -18.96 -26.73 -14.83
C ALA A 460 -20.29 -27.18 -15.43
N THR A 461 -21.25 -27.53 -14.59
CA THR A 461 -22.62 -27.83 -14.98
C THR A 461 -23.54 -26.77 -14.37
N THR A 462 -24.35 -26.15 -15.22
CA THR A 462 -25.32 -25.14 -14.82
C THR A 462 -26.72 -25.60 -15.19
N GLN A 463 -27.66 -25.42 -14.27
CA GLN A 463 -29.09 -25.62 -14.51
C GLN A 463 -29.80 -24.27 -14.23
N PHE A 464 -30.71 -23.94 -15.13
CA PHE A 464 -31.52 -22.74 -15.01
C PHE A 464 -32.98 -23.07 -15.28
N ALA A 465 -33.88 -22.43 -14.54
CA ALA A 465 -35.32 -22.51 -14.78
C ALA A 465 -35.95 -21.13 -14.53
N ALA A 466 -36.92 -20.74 -15.35
CA ALA A 466 -37.71 -19.53 -15.21
C ALA A 466 -39.06 -19.63 -15.89
N SER A 467 -40.04 -18.87 -15.43
CA SER A 467 -41.30 -18.69 -16.17
C SER A 467 -41.13 -17.52 -17.16
N ALA A 468 -41.61 -17.71 -18.39
CA ALA A 468 -41.68 -16.69 -19.44
C ALA A 468 -43.11 -16.57 -19.92
N GLY A 469 -43.81 -15.51 -19.49
CA GLY A 469 -45.27 -15.42 -19.61
C GLY A 469 -45.94 -16.61 -18.92
N GLU A 470 -46.80 -17.38 -19.67
CA GLU A 470 -47.43 -18.59 -19.18
C GLU A 470 -46.57 -19.84 -19.35
N GLY A 471 -45.43 -19.73 -20.05
CA GLY A 471 -44.53 -20.83 -20.36
C GLY A 471 -43.40 -21.01 -19.36
N LEU A 472 -42.72 -22.15 -19.48
CA LEU A 472 -41.56 -22.51 -18.67
C LEU A 472 -40.32 -22.67 -19.57
N LEU A 473 -39.22 -22.03 -19.17
CA LEU A 473 -37.91 -22.24 -19.77
C LEU A 473 -37.02 -23.04 -18.81
N LYS A 474 -36.36 -24.06 -19.32
CA LYS A 474 -35.30 -24.80 -18.62
C LYS A 474 -34.04 -24.78 -19.46
N MET A 475 -32.91 -24.49 -18.86
CA MET A 475 -31.64 -24.52 -19.55
C MET A 475 -30.66 -25.42 -18.80
N GLN A 476 -29.87 -26.15 -19.57
CA GLN A 476 -28.69 -26.86 -19.06
C GLN A 476 -27.48 -26.40 -19.83
N PHE A 477 -26.42 -26.13 -19.14
CA PHE A 477 -25.16 -25.73 -19.71
C PHE A 477 -24.05 -26.55 -19.06
N GLN A 478 -23.19 -27.16 -19.90
CA GLN A 478 -22.01 -27.89 -19.45
C GLN A 478 -20.79 -27.34 -20.18
N THR A 479 -19.72 -27.16 -19.50
CA THR A 479 -18.45 -26.69 -20.11
C THR A 479 -17.26 -27.31 -19.40
N THR A 480 -16.15 -27.42 -20.12
CA THR A 480 -14.84 -27.69 -19.55
C THR A 480 -14.00 -26.46 -19.79
N LEU A 481 -13.61 -25.74 -18.73
CA LEU A 481 -12.92 -24.44 -18.83
C LEU A 481 -11.45 -24.53 -19.28
N SER A 482 -10.94 -25.70 -19.65
CA SER A 482 -9.61 -25.93 -20.21
C SER A 482 -9.59 -25.72 -21.74
N GLY A 483 -8.44 -25.37 -22.29
CA GLY A 483 -8.22 -25.18 -23.73
C GLY A 483 -9.16 -24.13 -24.32
N THR A 484 -9.89 -24.48 -25.36
CA THR A 484 -10.89 -23.61 -26.05
C THR A 484 -12.17 -23.41 -25.25
N ALA A 485 -12.30 -24.06 -24.09
CA ALA A 485 -13.50 -24.10 -23.26
C ALA A 485 -14.75 -24.61 -24.05
N PRO A 486 -14.73 -25.85 -24.50
CA PRO A 486 -15.88 -26.41 -25.21
C PRO A 486 -17.11 -26.48 -24.29
N PHE A 487 -18.28 -26.19 -24.83
CA PHE A 487 -19.52 -26.26 -24.08
C PHE A 487 -20.64 -26.94 -24.86
N SER A 488 -21.60 -27.50 -24.11
CA SER A 488 -22.91 -27.91 -24.61
C SER A 488 -24.00 -27.14 -23.87
N PHE A 489 -25.01 -26.71 -24.61
CA PHE A 489 -26.14 -25.94 -24.12
C PHE A 489 -27.44 -26.57 -24.62
N THR A 490 -28.42 -26.73 -23.73
CA THR A 490 -29.76 -27.17 -24.06
C THR A 490 -30.77 -26.21 -23.43
N LEU A 491 -31.62 -25.58 -24.25
CA LEU A 491 -32.80 -24.84 -23.82
C LEU A 491 -34.04 -25.65 -24.15
N GLN A 492 -34.88 -25.88 -23.18
CA GLN A 492 -36.21 -26.49 -23.34
C GLN A 492 -37.26 -25.44 -22.95
N ALA A 493 -38.15 -25.15 -23.89
CA ALA A 493 -39.28 -24.25 -23.67
C ALA A 493 -40.58 -25.09 -23.74
N THR A 494 -41.45 -24.91 -22.76
CA THR A 494 -42.76 -25.56 -22.69
C THR A 494 -43.84 -24.49 -22.58
N GLY A 495 -44.66 -24.35 -23.60
CA GLY A 495 -45.73 -23.35 -23.65
C GLY A 495 -45.21 -21.88 -23.69
N ALA A 496 -43.97 -21.69 -24.05
CA ALA A 496 -43.34 -20.34 -24.08
C ALA A 496 -43.52 -19.69 -25.46
N ASP A 497 -43.49 -18.34 -25.49
CA ASP A 497 -43.58 -17.61 -26.76
C ASP A 497 -42.37 -17.91 -27.66
N SER A 498 -42.64 -18.30 -28.89
CA SER A 498 -41.61 -18.59 -29.90
C SER A 498 -40.79 -17.35 -30.30
N GLN A 499 -41.30 -16.13 -30.08
CA GLN A 499 -40.58 -14.87 -30.35
C GLN A 499 -39.35 -14.68 -29.44
N ILE A 500 -39.26 -15.38 -28.31
CA ILE A 500 -38.09 -15.33 -27.42
C ILE A 500 -36.81 -15.66 -28.20
N LEU A 501 -36.86 -16.64 -29.13
CA LEU A 501 -35.69 -16.99 -29.93
C LEU A 501 -35.21 -15.84 -30.80
N SER A 502 -36.11 -15.08 -31.44
CA SER A 502 -35.78 -13.96 -32.28
C SER A 502 -35.29 -12.75 -31.45
N GLN A 503 -35.85 -12.51 -30.26
CA GLN A 503 -35.41 -11.49 -29.32
C GLN A 503 -33.97 -11.77 -28.83
N TRP A 504 -33.60 -13.05 -28.73
CA TRP A 504 -32.24 -13.47 -28.38
C TRP A 504 -31.29 -13.60 -29.59
N GLY A 505 -31.72 -13.04 -30.76
CA GLY A 505 -30.86 -12.91 -31.93
C GLY A 505 -30.81 -14.10 -32.86
N TRP A 506 -31.71 -15.08 -32.68
CA TRP A 506 -31.89 -16.17 -33.64
C TRP A 506 -32.80 -15.75 -34.80
N GLN A 507 -32.66 -16.39 -35.95
CA GLN A 507 -33.60 -16.19 -37.05
C GLN A 507 -35.02 -16.56 -36.60
N PRO A 508 -36.05 -15.82 -37.08
CA PRO A 508 -37.43 -16.17 -36.75
C PRO A 508 -37.75 -17.65 -37.07
N ALA A 509 -38.21 -18.36 -36.07
CA ALA A 509 -38.69 -19.73 -36.26
C ALA A 509 -40.10 -19.70 -36.88
N PRO A 510 -40.49 -20.67 -37.74
CA PRO A 510 -41.82 -20.76 -38.29
C PRO A 510 -42.81 -21.34 -37.25
N LEU A 511 -42.75 -20.83 -36.03
CA LEU A 511 -43.63 -21.15 -34.92
C LEU A 511 -44.38 -19.88 -34.53
N THR A 512 -45.62 -19.98 -34.13
CA THR A 512 -46.48 -18.83 -33.81
C THR A 512 -47.00 -18.92 -32.38
N GLY A 513 -46.82 -17.84 -31.61
CA GLY A 513 -47.26 -17.73 -30.24
C GLY A 513 -46.66 -18.77 -29.30
N SER A 514 -47.47 -19.35 -28.44
CA SER A 514 -47.02 -20.35 -27.45
C SER A 514 -46.64 -21.69 -28.11
N ALA A 515 -45.40 -22.13 -27.86
CA ALA A 515 -44.83 -23.35 -28.46
C ALA A 515 -44.01 -24.17 -27.45
N ASN A 516 -43.83 -25.43 -27.79
CA ASN A 516 -42.86 -26.31 -27.15
C ASN A 516 -41.66 -26.46 -28.09
N TYR A 517 -40.48 -26.08 -27.65
CA TYR A 517 -39.28 -26.20 -28.48
C TYR A 517 -38.03 -26.51 -27.66
N THR A 518 -37.07 -27.15 -28.33
CA THR A 518 -35.75 -27.47 -27.77
C THR A 518 -34.68 -26.95 -28.70
N LEU A 519 -33.79 -26.12 -28.15
CA LEU A 519 -32.57 -25.65 -28.79
C LEU A 519 -31.38 -26.37 -28.15
N ARG A 520 -30.59 -27.09 -28.96
CA ARG A 520 -29.32 -27.70 -28.52
C ARG A 520 -28.18 -27.05 -29.29
N LEU A 521 -27.14 -26.70 -28.60
CA LEU A 521 -25.95 -26.03 -29.14
C LEU A 521 -24.68 -26.60 -28.50
N ASP A 522 -23.68 -26.82 -29.34
CA ASP A 522 -22.30 -27.02 -28.92
C ASP A 522 -21.44 -25.88 -29.46
N GLY A 523 -20.42 -25.47 -28.73
CA GLY A 523 -19.57 -24.35 -29.13
C GLY A 523 -18.30 -24.22 -28.27
N GLN A 524 -17.59 -23.11 -28.42
CA GLN A 524 -16.34 -22.82 -27.70
C GLN A 524 -16.40 -21.42 -27.07
N LEU A 525 -16.30 -21.32 -25.73
CA LEU A 525 -16.41 -20.05 -25.00
C LEU A 525 -15.21 -19.12 -25.19
N ARG A 526 -14.04 -19.66 -25.48
CA ARG A 526 -12.79 -18.87 -25.67
C ARG A 526 -12.47 -18.60 -27.14
N ALA A 527 -13.40 -18.82 -28.05
CA ALA A 527 -13.26 -18.40 -29.43
C ALA A 527 -13.38 -16.87 -29.55
N ALA A 528 -12.64 -16.27 -30.48
CA ALA A 528 -12.73 -14.82 -30.77
C ALA A 528 -14.15 -14.41 -31.22
N ASP A 529 -14.84 -15.28 -31.93
CA ASP A 529 -16.27 -15.17 -32.22
C ASP A 529 -16.96 -16.50 -31.80
N ILE A 530 -17.62 -16.47 -30.65
CA ILE A 530 -18.32 -17.61 -30.09
C ILE A 530 -19.41 -18.10 -31.07
N ARG A 531 -20.12 -17.16 -31.73
CA ARG A 531 -21.23 -17.45 -32.62
C ARG A 531 -20.80 -18.34 -33.80
N SER A 532 -19.65 -18.09 -34.37
CA SER A 532 -19.10 -18.89 -35.49
C SER A 532 -18.76 -20.34 -35.11
N THR A 533 -18.66 -20.65 -33.81
CA THR A 533 -18.37 -22.01 -33.31
C THR A 533 -19.65 -22.82 -33.03
N LEU A 534 -20.81 -22.16 -33.04
CA LEU A 534 -22.08 -22.82 -32.64
C LEU A 534 -22.56 -23.80 -33.69
N ASN A 535 -22.74 -25.04 -33.26
CA ASN A 535 -23.38 -26.09 -34.06
C ASN A 535 -24.48 -26.74 -33.22
N GLY A 536 -25.56 -27.18 -33.87
CA GLY A 536 -26.66 -27.77 -33.09
C GLY A 536 -27.95 -27.92 -33.87
N MET A 537 -29.05 -27.91 -33.14
CA MET A 537 -30.38 -28.15 -33.71
C MET A 537 -31.46 -27.41 -32.91
N LEU A 538 -32.43 -26.86 -33.62
CA LEU A 538 -33.69 -26.37 -33.07
C LEU A 538 -34.84 -27.28 -33.56
N SER A 539 -35.58 -27.84 -32.60
CA SER A 539 -36.77 -28.66 -32.87
C SER A 539 -37.96 -28.18 -32.03
N GLY A 540 -39.17 -28.26 -32.53
CA GLY A 540 -40.34 -27.84 -31.75
C GLY A 540 -41.63 -27.86 -32.53
N GLN A 541 -42.74 -27.55 -31.80
CA GLN A 541 -44.10 -27.50 -32.35
C GLN A 541 -44.91 -26.42 -31.61
N ASP A 542 -45.72 -25.66 -32.34
CA ASP A 542 -46.68 -24.73 -31.76
C ASP A 542 -48.07 -25.38 -31.54
N LYS A 543 -48.98 -24.62 -30.95
CA LYS A 543 -50.34 -25.06 -30.68
C LYS A 543 -51.18 -25.26 -31.96
N GLN A 544 -50.76 -24.67 -33.08
CA GLN A 544 -51.40 -24.81 -34.40
C GLN A 544 -50.91 -26.06 -35.15
N GLY A 545 -49.92 -26.77 -34.64
CA GLY A 545 -49.33 -27.94 -35.28
C GLY A 545 -48.18 -27.65 -36.21
N ASN A 546 -47.73 -26.38 -36.34
CA ASN A 546 -46.55 -26.06 -37.12
C ASN A 546 -45.31 -26.64 -36.40
N GLN A 547 -44.47 -27.31 -37.17
CA GLN A 547 -43.28 -27.97 -36.67
C GLN A 547 -42.01 -27.28 -37.20
N ILE A 548 -40.97 -27.23 -36.37
CA ILE A 548 -39.62 -26.84 -36.75
C ILE A 548 -38.65 -27.98 -36.46
N ASN A 549 -37.75 -28.25 -37.39
CA ASN A 549 -36.60 -29.10 -37.20
C ASN A 549 -35.46 -28.56 -38.09
N ARG A 550 -34.57 -27.79 -37.53
CA ARG A 550 -33.53 -27.01 -38.24
C ARG A 550 -32.16 -27.26 -37.66
N ALA A 551 -31.20 -27.61 -38.50
CA ALA A 551 -29.81 -27.66 -38.10
C ALA A 551 -29.24 -26.24 -37.95
N ILE A 552 -28.31 -26.07 -37.01
CA ILE A 552 -27.53 -24.88 -36.82
C ILE A 552 -26.07 -25.23 -37.11
N THR A 553 -25.46 -24.51 -38.02
CA THR A 553 -24.06 -24.70 -38.41
C THR A 553 -23.37 -23.34 -38.41
N GLN A 554 -22.26 -23.20 -37.71
CA GLN A 554 -21.53 -21.95 -37.56
C GLN A 554 -22.42 -20.74 -37.12
N GLY A 555 -23.36 -21.02 -36.20
CA GLY A 555 -24.30 -20.03 -35.68
C GLY A 555 -25.41 -19.58 -36.63
N GLN A 556 -25.57 -20.25 -37.78
CA GLN A 556 -26.62 -19.97 -38.75
C GLN A 556 -27.61 -21.16 -38.81
N MET A 557 -28.90 -20.85 -38.78
CA MET A 557 -29.96 -21.85 -38.88
C MET A 557 -30.18 -22.21 -40.35
N SER A 558 -30.25 -23.49 -40.69
CA SER A 558 -30.52 -23.96 -42.03
C SER A 558 -31.94 -23.58 -42.47
N ASN A 559 -32.13 -23.25 -43.77
CA ASN A 559 -33.45 -22.97 -44.33
C ASN A 559 -34.23 -24.23 -44.66
N THR A 560 -33.56 -25.39 -44.75
CA THR A 560 -34.19 -26.69 -45.05
C THR A 560 -34.42 -27.49 -43.76
N PRO A 561 -35.62 -28.13 -43.60
CA PRO A 561 -35.86 -29.02 -42.48
C PRO A 561 -34.90 -30.23 -42.52
N VAL A 562 -34.37 -30.62 -41.37
CA VAL A 562 -33.65 -31.88 -41.22
C VAL A 562 -34.68 -32.95 -40.83
N PHE A 563 -34.90 -33.93 -41.67
CA PHE A 563 -35.73 -35.08 -41.28
C PHE A 563 -34.92 -35.92 -40.29
N ALA A 564 -35.40 -36.02 -39.05
CA ALA A 564 -34.78 -36.89 -38.07
C ALA A 564 -34.92 -38.34 -38.56
N GLU A 565 -33.82 -39.08 -38.69
CA GLU A 565 -33.90 -40.53 -38.74
C GLU A 565 -34.62 -41.01 -37.46
N PRO A 566 -35.57 -41.92 -37.56
CA PRO A 566 -36.29 -42.42 -36.40
C PRO A 566 -35.29 -43.04 -35.43
N VAL A 567 -35.19 -42.42 -34.23
CA VAL A 567 -34.39 -42.97 -33.13
C VAL A 567 -34.87 -44.40 -32.92
N PRO A 568 -34.00 -45.43 -33.00
CA PRO A 568 -34.42 -46.82 -32.72
C PRO A 568 -35.06 -46.83 -31.33
N SER A 569 -36.30 -47.28 -31.26
CA SER A 569 -37.02 -47.41 -30.00
C SER A 569 -36.19 -48.23 -29.04
N ALA A 570 -35.83 -47.61 -27.88
CA ALA A 570 -35.14 -48.35 -26.84
C ALA A 570 -35.84 -49.64 -26.53
N PRO A 571 -35.13 -50.78 -26.44
CA PRO A 571 -35.75 -52.05 -26.10
C PRO A 571 -36.50 -51.87 -24.77
N PRO A 572 -37.69 -52.48 -24.63
CA PRO A 572 -38.51 -52.34 -23.43
C PRO A 572 -37.68 -52.77 -22.21
N ALA A 573 -37.67 -51.93 -21.20
CA ALA A 573 -37.00 -52.24 -19.96
C ALA A 573 -37.43 -53.59 -19.41
N GLN A 574 -36.51 -54.54 -19.36
CA GLN A 574 -36.75 -55.82 -18.68
C GLN A 574 -37.08 -55.52 -17.22
N ARG A 575 -38.32 -55.86 -16.83
CA ARG A 575 -38.70 -55.83 -15.41
C ARG A 575 -37.81 -56.82 -14.68
N VAL A 576 -36.90 -56.36 -13.89
CA VAL A 576 -36.19 -57.12 -12.86
C VAL A 576 -37.24 -57.43 -11.78
N ILE A 577 -37.70 -58.67 -11.74
CA ILE A 577 -38.50 -59.18 -10.63
C ILE A 577 -37.53 -59.36 -9.46
N PRO A 578 -37.79 -58.79 -8.32
CA PRO A 578 -36.94 -59.04 -7.15
C PRO A 578 -37.13 -60.51 -6.73
N ASP A 579 -36.03 -61.25 -6.66
CA ASP A 579 -35.94 -62.58 -6.10
C ASP A 579 -36.19 -62.51 -4.58
N ASN A 580 -37.28 -63.09 -4.12
CA ASN A 580 -37.60 -63.25 -2.72
C ASN A 580 -36.71 -64.35 -2.13
N GLY A 581 -35.48 -63.94 -1.74
CA GLY A 581 -34.59 -64.80 -0.95
C GLY A 581 -35.15 -65.03 0.46
N GLU A 582 -35.50 -66.24 0.75
CA GLU A 582 -35.97 -66.75 2.04
C GLU A 582 -34.96 -66.43 3.18
N ILE A 583 -35.52 -65.95 4.29
CA ILE A 583 -34.88 -65.87 5.58
C ILE A 583 -34.58 -67.24 6.12
N LYS A 584 -33.35 -67.55 6.45
CA LYS A 584 -32.93 -68.49 7.48
C LYS A 584 -31.92 -67.86 8.44
#